data_55d95d4825543f3f1c67e96af670031e
#
_entry.id   55d95d4825543f3f1c67e96af670031e
#
_cell.length_a   1.000
_cell.length_b   1.000
_cell.length_c   1.000
_cell.angle_alpha   90.00
_cell.angle_beta   90.00
_cell.angle_gamma   90.00
#
_symmetry.space_group_name_H-M   'P 1'
#
loop_
_entity.id
_entity.type
_entity.pdbx_description
1 polymer ?
#
loop_
_entity_poly.entity_id
_entity_poly.type
_entity_poly.pdbx_seq_one_letter_code
_entity_poly.pdbx_strand_id
1 'polypeptide(L)'
;PVTAKAIAAQAGITEYHALMMPSDKYDLVKKLQGEGKHVAVIGDGINDSEAMAQADVSMAMGRGSDIAMDVAQITIMSSDLVAIPKAIRLSHQTVAAIRQNLFWAFIYNLIGIPIAAGVLYPFTGFLLNPMIAAAAMAFSSVSVVLNSLRIRRKKV
;
A
#
# COMPACT_ATOMS: atom_id res chain seq x y z
N PRO A 1 -25.89 19.35 12.62
CA PRO A 1 -24.68 20.11 13.04
C PRO A 1 -24.25 19.76 14.48
N VAL A 2 -25.19 19.73 15.47
CA VAL A 2 -24.87 19.48 16.89
C VAL A 2 -24.28 18.08 17.09
N THR A 3 -24.90 17.06 16.52
CA THR A 3 -24.44 15.65 16.60
C THR A 3 -23.05 15.46 15.95
N ALA A 4 -22.83 16.06 14.78
CA ALA A 4 -21.54 15.97 14.10
C ALA A 4 -20.41 16.60 14.95
N LYS A 5 -20.67 17.74 15.58
CA LYS A 5 -19.71 18.41 16.47
C LYS A 5 -19.38 17.55 17.69
N ALA A 6 -20.40 16.93 18.31
CA ALA A 6 -20.20 16.08 19.49
C ALA A 6 -19.38 14.83 19.14
N ILE A 7 -19.68 14.16 18.02
CA ILE A 7 -18.94 12.97 17.56
C ILE A 7 -17.51 13.34 17.16
N ALA A 8 -17.30 14.44 16.45
CA ALA A 8 -15.96 14.90 16.08
C ALA A 8 -15.11 15.17 17.32
N ALA A 9 -15.67 15.82 18.35
CA ALA A 9 -14.97 16.06 19.61
C ALA A 9 -14.59 14.75 20.34
N GLN A 10 -15.51 13.77 20.39
CA GLN A 10 -15.25 12.46 20.99
C GLN A 10 -14.18 11.66 20.22
N ALA A 11 -14.16 11.78 18.89
CA ALA A 11 -13.19 11.12 18.02
C ALA A 11 -11.85 11.86 17.92
N GLY A 12 -11.69 13.04 18.54
CA GLY A 12 -10.50 13.85 18.43
C GLY A 12 -10.31 14.48 17.04
N ILE A 13 -11.38 14.62 16.26
CA ILE A 13 -11.37 15.20 14.91
C ILE A 13 -11.49 16.72 15.03
N THR A 14 -10.53 17.45 14.47
CA THR A 14 -10.47 18.91 14.54
C THR A 14 -11.30 19.61 13.47
N GLU A 15 -11.45 18.99 12.31
CA GLU A 15 -12.21 19.54 11.18
C GLU A 15 -13.35 18.58 10.82
N TYR A 16 -14.57 19.11 10.74
CA TYR A 16 -15.74 18.34 10.35
C TYR A 16 -16.68 19.16 9.49
N HIS A 17 -17.34 18.50 8.56
CA HIS A 17 -18.39 19.07 7.73
C HIS A 17 -19.69 18.32 7.98
N ALA A 18 -20.80 19.05 8.10
CA ALA A 18 -22.09 18.48 8.38
C ALA A 18 -23.09 18.84 7.28
N LEU A 19 -24.10 17.98 7.06
CA LEU A 19 -25.16 18.18 6.07
C LEU A 19 -24.65 18.27 4.63
N MET A 20 -23.54 17.58 4.32
CA MET A 20 -22.99 17.55 2.97
C MET A 20 -23.80 16.64 2.06
N MET A 21 -24.14 17.15 0.89
CA MET A 21 -24.68 16.37 -0.22
C MET A 21 -23.54 15.59 -0.89
N PRO A 22 -23.82 14.55 -1.69
CA PRO A 22 -22.77 13.81 -2.42
C PRO A 22 -21.87 14.71 -3.26
N SER A 23 -22.45 15.69 -3.98
CA SER A 23 -21.71 16.70 -4.75
C SER A 23 -20.74 17.52 -3.89
N ASP A 24 -21.16 17.90 -2.67
CA ASP A 24 -20.32 18.71 -1.79
C ASP A 24 -19.09 17.93 -1.31
N LYS A 25 -19.25 16.61 -1.10
CA LYS A 25 -18.13 15.72 -0.76
C LYS A 25 -17.13 15.60 -1.91
N TYR A 26 -17.63 15.46 -3.13
CA TYR A 26 -16.82 15.44 -4.34
C TYR A 26 -16.03 16.75 -4.50
N ASP A 27 -16.70 17.89 -4.37
CA ASP A 27 -16.06 19.21 -4.50
C ASP A 27 -15.02 19.47 -3.42
N LEU A 28 -15.27 18.99 -2.19
CA LEU A 28 -14.29 19.06 -1.10
C LEU A 28 -13.02 18.26 -1.43
N VAL A 29 -13.16 17.04 -1.95
CA VAL A 29 -12.02 16.22 -2.38
C VAL A 29 -11.23 16.93 -3.45
N LYS A 30 -11.91 17.42 -4.48
CA LYS A 30 -11.28 18.16 -5.60
C LYS A 30 -10.56 19.42 -5.14
N LYS A 31 -11.15 20.16 -4.19
CA LYS A 31 -10.52 21.34 -3.59
C LYS A 31 -9.22 20.96 -2.88
N LEU A 32 -9.26 19.94 -2.02
CA LEU A 32 -8.09 19.49 -1.26
C LEU A 32 -6.96 19.01 -2.19
N GLN A 33 -7.31 18.30 -3.27
CA GLN A 33 -6.36 17.90 -4.30
C GLN A 33 -5.76 19.10 -5.05
N GLY A 34 -6.58 20.14 -5.32
CA GLY A 34 -6.12 21.41 -5.89
C GLY A 34 -5.16 22.17 -4.99
N GLU A 35 -5.23 21.96 -3.67
CA GLU A 35 -4.26 22.47 -2.69
C GLU A 35 -2.96 21.62 -2.63
N GLY A 36 -2.82 20.60 -3.47
CA GLY A 36 -1.65 19.69 -3.50
C GLY A 36 -1.68 18.60 -2.43
N LYS A 37 -2.83 18.35 -1.79
CA LYS A 37 -3.00 17.30 -0.78
C LYS A 37 -3.34 15.96 -1.45
N HIS A 38 -2.80 14.87 -0.95
CA HIS A 38 -3.26 13.52 -1.28
C HIS A 38 -4.45 13.16 -0.40
N VAL A 39 -5.57 12.84 -1.02
CA VAL A 39 -6.86 12.64 -0.34
C VAL A 39 -7.24 11.16 -0.37
N ALA A 40 -7.46 10.59 0.81
CA ALA A 40 -8.10 9.29 0.96
C ALA A 40 -9.56 9.48 1.40
N VAL A 41 -10.48 8.84 0.70
CA VAL A 41 -11.90 8.82 1.07
C VAL A 41 -12.29 7.43 1.55
N ILE A 42 -12.98 7.40 2.67
CA ILE A 42 -13.50 6.18 3.29
C ILE A 42 -15.00 6.32 3.39
N GLY A 43 -15.73 5.42 2.77
CA GLY A 43 -17.17 5.43 2.70
C GLY A 43 -17.79 4.04 2.86
N ASP A 44 -19.09 3.99 3.16
CA ASP A 44 -19.85 2.74 3.34
C ASP A 44 -21.06 2.63 2.41
N GLY A 45 -21.34 3.67 1.62
CA GLY A 45 -22.57 3.78 0.86
C GLY A 45 -22.43 4.41 -0.52
N ILE A 46 -23.55 4.36 -1.26
CA ILE A 46 -23.71 4.92 -2.61
C ILE A 46 -23.43 6.44 -2.63
N ASN A 47 -23.78 7.13 -1.55
CA ASN A 47 -23.65 8.58 -1.42
C ASN A 47 -22.19 9.06 -1.35
N ASP A 48 -21.24 8.15 -1.19
CA ASP A 48 -19.81 8.46 -1.13
C ASP A 48 -19.07 8.08 -2.44
N SER A 49 -19.76 7.39 -3.35
CA SER A 49 -19.15 6.82 -4.56
C SER A 49 -18.49 7.87 -5.46
N GLU A 50 -19.09 9.04 -5.64
CA GLU A 50 -18.51 10.12 -6.44
C GLU A 50 -17.24 10.69 -5.81
N ALA A 51 -17.26 10.93 -4.50
CA ALA A 51 -16.10 11.39 -3.76
C ALA A 51 -14.99 10.33 -3.70
N MET A 52 -15.36 9.04 -3.58
CA MET A 52 -14.43 7.92 -3.61
C MET A 52 -13.77 7.76 -4.99
N ALA A 53 -14.53 7.93 -6.07
CA ALA A 53 -14.00 7.87 -7.44
C ALA A 53 -13.00 9.00 -7.73
N GLN A 54 -13.21 10.19 -7.12
CA GLN A 54 -12.34 11.35 -7.28
C GLN A 54 -11.07 11.25 -6.42
N ALA A 55 -11.10 10.55 -5.31
CA ALA A 55 -9.99 10.48 -4.35
C ALA A 55 -8.73 9.79 -4.91
N ASP A 56 -7.55 10.14 -4.38
CA ASP A 56 -6.31 9.45 -4.71
C ASP A 56 -6.29 8.00 -4.17
N VAL A 57 -6.97 7.78 -3.03
CA VAL A 57 -7.19 6.46 -2.45
C VAL A 57 -8.63 6.36 -1.97
N SER A 58 -9.33 5.29 -2.35
CA SER A 58 -10.69 5.03 -1.90
C SER A 58 -10.79 3.71 -1.13
N MET A 59 -11.51 3.75 0.01
CA MET A 59 -11.72 2.59 0.87
C MET A 59 -13.21 2.41 1.17
N ALA A 60 -13.75 1.22 0.89
CA ALA A 60 -15.09 0.85 1.33
C ALA A 60 -15.01 0.07 2.64
N MET A 61 -15.97 0.34 3.55
CA MET A 61 -16.02 -0.30 4.86
C MET A 61 -17.24 -1.21 5.02
N GLY A 62 -17.02 -2.32 5.72
CA GLY A 62 -18.06 -3.26 6.09
C GLY A 62 -18.62 -4.04 4.91
N ARG A 63 -19.92 -4.27 4.95
CA ARG A 63 -20.71 -4.75 3.81
C ARG A 63 -21.29 -3.55 3.06
N GLY A 64 -20.40 -2.67 2.58
CA GLY A 64 -20.81 -1.51 1.81
C GLY A 64 -21.76 -1.90 0.66
N SER A 65 -22.47 -0.93 0.09
CA SER A 65 -23.25 -1.20 -1.12
C SER A 65 -22.32 -1.75 -2.21
N ASP A 66 -22.84 -2.61 -3.07
CA ASP A 66 -22.08 -3.17 -4.20
C ASP A 66 -21.39 -2.05 -5.00
N ILE A 67 -22.05 -0.91 -5.17
CA ILE A 67 -21.51 0.26 -5.86
C ILE A 67 -20.28 0.86 -5.14
N ALA A 68 -20.32 0.97 -3.81
CA ALA A 68 -19.18 1.47 -3.07
C ALA A 68 -17.97 0.51 -3.14
N MET A 69 -18.26 -0.80 -3.15
CA MET A 69 -17.21 -1.82 -3.31
C MET A 69 -16.62 -1.85 -4.72
N ASP A 70 -17.42 -1.59 -5.75
CA ASP A 70 -16.96 -1.52 -7.15
C ASP A 70 -16.05 -0.31 -7.42
N VAL A 71 -16.28 0.79 -6.72
CA VAL A 71 -15.48 2.03 -6.86
C VAL A 71 -14.24 2.02 -5.96
N ALA A 72 -14.29 1.31 -4.85
CA ALA A 72 -13.21 1.30 -3.86
C ALA A 72 -11.98 0.53 -4.35
N GLN A 73 -10.81 1.14 -4.19
CA GLN A 73 -9.52 0.47 -4.41
C GLN A 73 -9.20 -0.54 -3.30
N ILE A 74 -9.72 -0.31 -2.10
CA ILE A 74 -9.52 -1.16 -0.93
C ILE A 74 -10.87 -1.43 -0.26
N THR A 75 -11.18 -2.70 0.00
CA THR A 75 -12.37 -3.09 0.76
C THR A 75 -11.97 -3.61 2.13
N ILE A 76 -12.44 -2.95 3.18
CA ILE A 76 -12.22 -3.35 4.57
C ILE A 76 -13.47 -4.13 5.03
N MET A 77 -13.35 -5.45 5.21
CA MET A 77 -14.45 -6.35 5.55
C MET A 77 -15.03 -6.12 6.98
N SER A 78 -14.50 -5.16 7.71
CA SER A 78 -14.93 -4.81 9.07
C SER A 78 -15.64 -3.46 9.08
N SER A 79 -16.65 -3.31 9.91
CA SER A 79 -17.28 -2.02 10.21
C SER A 79 -16.55 -1.25 11.32
N ASP A 80 -15.48 -1.82 11.88
CA ASP A 80 -14.67 -1.19 12.92
C ASP A 80 -13.67 -0.21 12.29
N LEU A 81 -13.78 1.07 12.64
CA LEU A 81 -12.88 2.14 12.17
C LEU A 81 -11.41 1.89 12.57
N VAL A 82 -11.16 1.10 13.61
CA VAL A 82 -9.78 0.71 14.01
C VAL A 82 -9.09 -0.14 12.93
N ALA A 83 -9.83 -0.73 12.01
CA ALA A 83 -9.28 -1.46 10.87
C ALA A 83 -8.55 -0.53 9.87
N ILE A 84 -8.93 0.75 9.78
CA ILE A 84 -8.34 1.74 8.85
C ILE A 84 -6.83 1.94 9.14
N PRO A 85 -6.42 2.35 10.35
CA PRO A 85 -4.99 2.52 10.65
C PRO A 85 -4.20 1.21 10.52
N LYS A 86 -4.83 0.05 10.74
CA LYS A 86 -4.20 -1.25 10.50
C LYS A 86 -3.96 -1.48 9.01
N ALA A 87 -4.94 -1.18 8.14
CA ALA A 87 -4.79 -1.29 6.69
C ALA A 87 -3.67 -0.37 6.17
N ILE A 88 -3.61 0.87 6.62
CA ILE A 88 -2.54 1.82 6.27
C ILE A 88 -1.17 1.29 6.71
N ARG A 89 -1.06 0.80 7.95
CA ARG A 89 0.18 0.22 8.47
C ARG A 89 0.63 -0.99 7.65
N LEU A 90 -0.32 -1.88 7.30
CA LEU A 90 -0.05 -3.06 6.47
C LEU A 90 0.45 -2.63 5.08
N SER A 91 -0.16 -1.62 4.47
CA SER A 91 0.28 -1.06 3.18
C SER A 91 1.73 -0.57 3.26
N HIS A 92 2.09 0.23 4.27
CA HIS A 92 3.46 0.68 4.47
C HIS A 92 4.45 -0.47 4.64
N GLN A 93 4.09 -1.49 5.42
CA GLN A 93 4.93 -2.67 5.61
C GLN A 93 5.12 -3.45 4.32
N THR A 94 4.08 -3.58 3.51
CA THR A 94 4.10 -4.26 2.22
C THR A 94 5.01 -3.53 1.24
N VAL A 95 4.84 -2.21 1.10
CA VAL A 95 5.70 -1.38 0.24
C VAL A 95 7.17 -1.45 0.67
N ALA A 96 7.45 -1.40 1.97
CA ALA A 96 8.80 -1.54 2.48
C ALA A 96 9.42 -2.91 2.14
N ALA A 97 8.64 -3.99 2.24
CA ALA A 97 9.12 -5.32 1.87
C ALA A 97 9.34 -5.47 0.36
N ILE A 98 8.46 -4.88 -0.47
CA ILE A 98 8.65 -4.84 -1.93
C ILE A 98 9.95 -4.13 -2.28
N ARG A 99 10.22 -2.95 -1.70
CA ARG A 99 11.46 -2.21 -1.91
C ARG A 99 12.70 -3.01 -1.49
N GLN A 100 12.64 -3.69 -0.35
CA GLN A 100 13.72 -4.57 0.10
C GLN A 100 13.95 -5.74 -0.86
N ASN A 101 12.89 -6.39 -1.32
CA ASN A 101 12.99 -7.50 -2.26
C ASN A 101 13.59 -7.05 -3.59
N LEU A 102 13.16 -5.92 -4.13
CA LEU A 102 13.71 -5.34 -5.36
C LEU A 102 15.18 -4.96 -5.19
N PHE A 103 15.55 -4.33 -4.07
CA PHE A 103 16.92 -3.97 -3.77
C PHE A 103 17.83 -5.20 -3.76
N TRP A 104 17.46 -6.25 -3.03
CA TRP A 104 18.26 -7.48 -2.97
C TRP A 104 18.32 -8.18 -4.33
N ALA A 105 17.21 -8.30 -5.04
CA ALA A 105 17.19 -8.88 -6.38
C ALA A 105 18.12 -8.12 -7.34
N PHE A 106 18.11 -6.78 -7.26
CA PHE A 106 18.98 -5.95 -8.09
C PHE A 106 20.46 -6.12 -7.73
N ILE A 107 20.81 -6.12 -6.44
CA ILE A 107 22.18 -6.30 -5.95
C ILE A 107 22.75 -7.67 -6.35
N TYR A 108 21.96 -8.74 -6.22
CA TYR A 108 22.40 -10.07 -6.65
C TYR A 108 22.76 -10.10 -8.13
N ASN A 109 21.97 -9.45 -8.98
CA ASN A 109 22.24 -9.36 -10.41
C ASN A 109 23.43 -8.45 -10.73
N LEU A 110 23.52 -7.30 -10.06
CA LEU A 110 24.61 -6.32 -10.25
C LEU A 110 25.98 -6.91 -9.93
N ILE A 111 26.06 -7.76 -8.92
CA ILE A 111 27.29 -8.45 -8.52
C ILE A 111 27.48 -9.74 -9.32
N GLY A 112 26.42 -10.53 -9.46
CA GLY A 112 26.50 -11.87 -10.06
C GLY A 112 26.79 -11.84 -11.54
N ILE A 113 26.25 -10.91 -12.31
CA ILE A 113 26.45 -10.83 -13.76
C ILE A 113 27.94 -10.56 -14.13
N PRO A 114 28.59 -9.53 -13.56
CA PRO A 114 30.01 -9.30 -13.85
C PRO A 114 30.93 -10.47 -13.46
N ILE A 115 30.64 -11.11 -12.31
CA ILE A 115 31.40 -12.27 -11.86
C ILE A 115 31.22 -13.45 -12.83
N ALA A 116 29.95 -13.70 -13.23
CA ALA A 116 29.65 -14.75 -14.21
C ALA A 116 30.24 -14.45 -15.60
N ALA A 117 30.34 -13.18 -15.98
CA ALA A 117 31.01 -12.74 -17.21
C ALA A 117 32.55 -12.85 -17.17
N GLY A 118 33.11 -13.26 -16.03
CA GLY A 118 34.56 -13.50 -15.91
C GLY A 118 35.38 -12.25 -15.59
N VAL A 119 34.78 -11.18 -15.03
CA VAL A 119 35.55 -9.98 -14.65
C VAL A 119 36.68 -10.29 -13.67
N LEU A 120 36.56 -11.33 -12.85
CA LEU A 120 37.60 -11.77 -11.93
C LEU A 120 38.65 -12.70 -12.57
N TYR A 121 38.43 -13.21 -13.80
CA TYR A 121 39.29 -14.16 -14.46
C TYR A 121 40.74 -13.65 -14.62
N PRO A 122 41.01 -12.38 -15.02
CA PRO A 122 42.38 -11.87 -15.16
C PRO A 122 43.18 -11.85 -13.84
N PHE A 123 42.48 -11.79 -12.71
CA PHE A 123 43.13 -11.68 -11.38
C PHE A 123 43.22 -13.01 -10.65
N THR A 124 42.24 -13.89 -10.85
CA THR A 124 42.14 -15.14 -10.06
C THR A 124 42.32 -16.40 -10.89
N GLY A 125 42.27 -16.32 -12.22
CA GLY A 125 42.25 -17.47 -13.12
C GLY A 125 41.01 -18.36 -12.97
N PHE A 126 40.01 -17.90 -12.18
CA PHE A 126 38.80 -18.66 -11.83
C PHE A 126 37.62 -18.20 -12.66
N LEU A 127 37.02 -19.12 -13.40
CA LEU A 127 35.76 -18.90 -14.10
C LEU A 127 34.62 -19.43 -13.24
N LEU A 128 33.55 -18.63 -13.05
CA LEU A 128 32.44 -19.06 -12.25
C LEU A 128 31.76 -20.28 -12.88
N ASN A 129 31.67 -21.37 -12.13
CA ASN A 129 30.96 -22.55 -12.58
C ASN A 129 29.43 -22.20 -12.74
N PRO A 130 28.81 -22.51 -13.89
CA PRO A 130 27.40 -22.26 -14.13
C PRO A 130 26.47 -22.80 -13.05
N MET A 131 26.83 -23.91 -12.40
CA MET A 131 26.06 -24.45 -11.26
C MET A 131 26.05 -23.52 -10.05
N ILE A 132 27.17 -22.83 -9.76
CA ILE A 132 27.25 -21.87 -8.64
C ILE A 132 26.38 -20.65 -8.95
N ALA A 133 26.39 -20.18 -10.20
CA ALA A 133 25.51 -19.09 -10.62
C ALA A 133 24.03 -19.45 -10.50
N ALA A 134 23.64 -20.65 -10.94
CA ALA A 134 22.28 -21.15 -10.82
C ALA A 134 21.84 -21.31 -9.34
N ALA A 135 22.73 -21.81 -8.49
CA ALA A 135 22.47 -21.92 -7.04
C ALA A 135 22.27 -20.53 -6.41
N ALA A 136 23.11 -19.55 -6.74
CA ALA A 136 22.95 -18.18 -6.23
C ALA A 136 21.62 -17.54 -6.64
N MET A 137 21.16 -17.75 -7.88
CA MET A 137 19.84 -17.30 -8.34
C MET A 137 18.70 -17.99 -7.60
N ALA A 138 18.80 -19.29 -7.32
CA ALA A 138 17.82 -20.02 -6.53
C ALA A 138 17.74 -19.48 -5.10
N PHE A 139 18.88 -19.20 -4.44
CA PHE A 139 18.94 -18.60 -3.11
C PHE A 139 18.33 -17.18 -3.10
N SER A 140 18.55 -16.39 -4.15
CA SER A 140 17.92 -15.07 -4.29
C SER A 140 16.39 -15.19 -4.28
N SER A 141 15.83 -16.11 -5.06
CA SER A 141 14.37 -16.34 -5.12
C SER A 141 13.81 -16.80 -3.77
N VAL A 142 14.51 -17.72 -3.09
CA VAL A 142 14.12 -18.20 -1.75
C VAL A 142 14.15 -17.05 -0.73
N SER A 143 15.16 -16.18 -0.78
CA SER A 143 15.28 -15.04 0.14
C SER A 143 14.12 -14.05 -0.01
N VAL A 144 13.69 -13.76 -1.24
CA VAL A 144 12.53 -12.91 -1.55
C VAL A 144 11.24 -13.50 -0.98
N VAL A 145 11.03 -14.81 -1.16
CA VAL A 145 9.85 -15.51 -0.62
C VAL A 145 9.86 -15.47 0.91
N LEU A 146 10.98 -15.78 1.55
CA LEU A 146 11.11 -15.77 3.01
C LEU A 146 10.89 -14.35 3.59
N ASN A 147 11.43 -13.32 2.95
CA ASN A 147 11.19 -11.93 3.36
C ASN A 147 9.72 -11.53 3.22
N SER A 148 9.07 -11.96 2.14
CA SER A 148 7.63 -11.71 1.93
C SER A 148 6.77 -12.43 2.97
N LEU A 149 7.09 -13.68 3.32
CA LEU A 149 6.41 -14.43 4.37
C LEU A 149 6.59 -13.81 5.76
N ARG A 150 7.66 -13.07 6.00
CA ARG A 150 7.90 -12.36 7.27
C ARG A 150 6.82 -11.31 7.56
N ILE A 151 6.20 -10.71 6.51
CA ILE A 151 5.12 -9.73 6.68
C ILE A 151 3.95 -10.40 7.42
N ARG A 152 3.60 -11.64 7.09
CA ARG A 152 2.51 -12.39 7.72
C ARG A 152 2.69 -12.55 9.23
N ARG A 153 3.92 -12.52 9.73
CA ARG A 153 4.24 -12.68 11.16
C ARG A 153 4.32 -11.35 11.92
N LYS A 154 4.31 -10.22 11.21
CA LYS A 154 4.29 -8.91 11.85
C LYS A 154 2.88 -8.63 12.36
N LYS A 155 2.75 -8.35 13.65
CA LYS A 155 1.49 -7.87 14.23
C LYS A 155 1.16 -6.50 13.65
N VAL A 156 -0.02 -6.39 13.05
CA VAL A 156 -0.60 -5.15 12.52
C VAL A 156 -1.52 -4.53 13.56
#